data_e7e7494a57db3b35d32ae333bbc79794
#
_entry.id   e7e7494a57db3b35d32ae333bbc79794
#
_cell.length_a   1.000
_cell.length_b   1.000
_cell.length_c   1.000
_cell.angle_alpha   90.00
_cell.angle_beta   90.00
_cell.angle_gamma   90.00
#
_symmetry.space_group_name_H-M   'P 1'
#
loop_
_entity.id
_entity.type
_entity.pdbx_description
1 polymer ?
#
loop_
_entity_poly.entity_id
_entity_poly.type
_entity_poly.pdbx_seq_one_letter_code
_entity_poly.pdbx_strand_id
1 'polypeptide(L)'
;RYNEQQHNRFSAAINKLLEFIGAEIPKKAIASLGNSGNKQTSATAEIFGRIVTVLKKHYKYGFKYDSIRELMRFRQFAEAMEISLPEDDELLKAAILSSGTVIDDKVYCKNNDMPHELQCIVDDVFSSGAAVIYYDSLFANKQEWMNSYVITSPEMLKEYLQKNIAGCSFAKKFMIKGSRLPEKEAVTDEIKRVWGNNQSVSVYSLHDRLPYIPLNNIWRVISGNDLFVLVSEGEYLFIDRFCISEDEAEDILDFVDNACKE
;
A
#
# COMPACT_ATOMS: atom_id res chain seq x y z
N ARG A 1 11.00 5.30 21.38
CA ARG A 1 10.23 5.85 22.53
C ARG A 1 8.74 6.07 22.22
N TYR A 2 8.37 6.50 21.01
CA TYR A 2 6.95 6.71 20.63
C TYR A 2 6.17 5.38 20.53
N ASN A 3 6.77 4.33 19.99
CA ASN A 3 6.17 2.99 19.87
C ASN A 3 5.98 2.28 21.22
N GLU A 4 6.88 2.47 22.17
CA GLU A 4 6.76 1.85 23.51
C GLU A 4 5.63 2.48 24.33
N GLN A 5 5.43 3.80 24.22
CA GLN A 5 4.30 4.48 24.90
C GLN A 5 2.95 4.07 24.31
N GLN A 6 2.85 3.85 23.03
CA GLN A 6 1.63 3.33 22.39
C GLN A 6 1.35 1.88 22.78
N HIS A 7 2.38 1.05 22.85
CA HIS A 7 2.23 -0.36 23.28
C HIS A 7 1.72 -0.47 24.72
N ASN A 8 2.23 0.37 25.63
CA ASN A 8 1.79 0.39 27.03
C ASN A 8 0.35 0.90 27.20
N ARG A 9 -0.09 1.90 26.41
CA ARG A 9 -1.48 2.37 26.38
C ARG A 9 -2.44 1.30 25.84
N PHE A 10 -2.03 0.57 24.80
CA PHE A 10 -2.81 -0.52 24.21
C PHE A 10 -2.99 -1.69 25.19
N SER A 11 -1.94 -2.09 25.91
CA SER A 11 -2.00 -3.12 26.94
C SER A 11 -2.88 -2.71 28.13
N ALA A 12 -2.84 -1.43 28.53
CA ALA A 12 -3.68 -0.91 29.60
C ALA A 12 -5.16 -0.89 29.21
N ALA A 13 -5.48 -0.53 27.96
CA ALA A 13 -6.85 -0.52 27.46
C ALA A 13 -7.42 -1.94 27.32
N ILE A 14 -6.63 -2.91 26.86
CA ILE A 14 -7.03 -4.32 26.81
C ILE A 14 -7.28 -4.86 28.21
N ASN A 15 -6.44 -4.55 29.19
CA ASN A 15 -6.62 -4.98 30.56
C ASN A 15 -7.92 -4.41 31.18
N LYS A 16 -8.20 -3.13 30.97
CA LYS A 16 -9.47 -2.51 31.37
C LYS A 16 -10.69 -3.13 30.68
N LEU A 17 -10.59 -3.47 29.40
CA LEU A 17 -11.65 -4.15 28.68
C LEU A 17 -11.91 -5.55 29.27
N LEU A 18 -10.86 -6.28 29.65
CA LEU A 18 -10.97 -7.58 30.30
C LEU A 18 -11.59 -7.46 31.71
N GLU A 19 -11.24 -6.43 32.49
CA GLU A 19 -11.88 -6.10 33.78
C GLU A 19 -13.37 -5.80 33.61
N PHE A 20 -13.74 -5.03 32.59
CA PHE A 20 -15.13 -4.68 32.27
C PHE A 20 -15.99 -5.91 31.98
N ILE A 21 -15.45 -6.95 31.35
CA ILE A 21 -16.17 -8.20 31.05
C ILE A 21 -16.20 -9.17 32.23
N GLY A 22 -15.71 -8.75 33.42
CA GLY A 22 -15.71 -9.59 34.62
C GLY A 22 -14.72 -10.74 34.60
N ALA A 23 -13.68 -10.64 33.77
CA ALA A 23 -12.60 -11.61 33.69
C ALA A 23 -11.58 -11.37 34.79
N GLU A 24 -11.50 -12.22 35.83
CA GLU A 24 -10.40 -12.19 36.78
C GLU A 24 -9.09 -12.57 36.08
N ILE A 25 -8.16 -11.60 36.05
CA ILE A 25 -6.83 -11.81 35.42
C ILE A 25 -5.87 -12.40 36.46
N PRO A 26 -5.37 -13.62 36.29
CA PRO A 26 -4.22 -14.10 37.05
C PRO A 26 -2.99 -13.31 36.62
N LYS A 27 -2.32 -12.62 37.56
CA LYS A 27 -1.14 -11.75 37.35
C LYS A 27 0.10 -12.41 36.67
N LYS A 28 -0.03 -13.63 36.14
CA LYS A 28 1.04 -14.42 35.50
C LYS A 28 0.77 -14.75 34.01
N ALA A 29 -0.29 -14.30 33.40
CA ALA A 29 -0.70 -14.78 32.07
C ALA A 29 -0.28 -13.92 30.87
N ILE A 30 0.59 -12.92 31.05
CA ILE A 30 1.12 -12.12 29.92
C ILE A 30 2.26 -12.85 29.16
N ALA A 31 2.81 -13.93 29.74
CA ALA A 31 3.93 -14.66 29.15
C ALA A 31 3.57 -15.95 28.37
N SER A 32 2.28 -16.33 28.33
CA SER A 32 1.86 -17.56 27.63
C SER A 32 0.44 -17.45 27.07
N LEU A 33 0.26 -16.68 26.00
CA LEU A 33 -0.93 -16.73 25.14
C LEU A 33 -0.80 -17.91 24.17
N GLY A 34 -0.75 -19.10 24.77
CA GLY A 34 -0.92 -20.38 24.12
C GLY A 34 -1.85 -21.24 24.95
N ASN A 35 -3.06 -21.46 24.47
CA ASN A 35 -4.03 -22.46 24.94
C ASN A 35 -4.53 -22.37 26.39
N SER A 36 -5.68 -21.75 26.60
CA SER A 36 -6.81 -22.39 27.31
C SER A 36 -7.96 -21.42 27.59
N GLY A 37 -9.19 -21.83 27.36
CA GLY A 37 -10.38 -21.33 28.02
C GLY A 37 -11.50 -20.74 27.16
N ASN A 38 -12.33 -21.59 26.62
CA ASN A 38 -13.45 -21.40 25.68
C ASN A 38 -14.66 -20.57 26.18
N LYS A 39 -14.58 -19.74 27.23
CA LYS A 39 -15.72 -18.91 27.68
C LYS A 39 -15.48 -17.40 27.74
N GLN A 40 -14.25 -16.94 27.88
CA GLN A 40 -13.90 -15.50 27.93
C GLN A 40 -13.76 -14.86 26.53
N THR A 41 -13.41 -15.66 25.53
CA THR A 41 -13.32 -15.24 24.13
C THR A 41 -14.67 -14.86 23.52
N SER A 42 -15.80 -15.41 24.02
CA SER A 42 -17.10 -15.19 23.42
C SER A 42 -17.64 -13.77 23.68
N ALA A 43 -17.56 -13.26 24.91
CA ALA A 43 -18.12 -11.92 25.24
C ALA A 43 -17.32 -10.79 24.59
N THR A 44 -15.99 -10.90 24.54
CA THR A 44 -15.15 -9.91 23.85
C THR A 44 -15.40 -9.94 22.34
N ALA A 45 -15.47 -11.12 21.75
CA ALA A 45 -15.78 -11.30 20.33
C ALA A 45 -17.18 -10.74 19.99
N GLU A 46 -18.15 -10.88 20.89
CA GLU A 46 -19.50 -10.35 20.71
C GLU A 46 -19.52 -8.81 20.74
N ILE A 47 -18.80 -8.16 21.66
CA ILE A 47 -18.66 -6.70 21.70
C ILE A 47 -18.00 -6.18 20.43
N PHE A 48 -16.91 -6.82 19.98
CA PHE A 48 -16.25 -6.47 18.72
C PHE A 48 -17.17 -6.64 17.51
N GLY A 49 -17.93 -7.74 17.43
CA GLY A 49 -18.93 -7.96 16.39
C GLY A 49 -19.99 -6.86 16.32
N ARG A 50 -20.47 -6.42 17.49
CA ARG A 50 -21.45 -5.32 17.62
C ARG A 50 -20.87 -3.98 17.14
N ILE A 51 -19.63 -3.63 17.55
CA ILE A 51 -18.93 -2.41 17.11
C ILE A 51 -18.71 -2.45 15.60
N VAL A 52 -18.23 -3.56 15.06
CA VAL A 52 -18.03 -3.76 13.60
C VAL A 52 -19.35 -3.54 12.85
N THR A 53 -20.47 -3.98 13.39
CA THR A 53 -21.78 -3.81 12.76
C THR A 53 -22.16 -2.33 12.65
N VAL A 54 -21.94 -1.53 13.71
CA VAL A 54 -22.17 -0.08 13.68
C VAL A 54 -21.23 0.62 12.71
N LEU A 55 -19.94 0.27 12.74
CA LEU A 55 -18.93 0.82 11.83
C LEU A 55 -19.29 0.56 10.36
N LYS A 56 -19.64 -0.67 10.00
CA LYS A 56 -20.01 -1.04 8.63
C LYS A 56 -21.22 -0.28 8.13
N LYS A 57 -22.22 -0.11 8.98
CA LYS A 57 -23.50 0.50 8.61
C LYS A 57 -23.44 2.02 8.49
N HIS A 58 -22.73 2.69 9.40
CA HIS A 58 -22.80 4.15 9.54
C HIS A 58 -21.50 4.88 9.23
N TYR A 59 -20.36 4.18 9.23
CA TYR A 59 -19.02 4.78 9.07
C TYR A 59 -18.23 4.20 7.90
N LYS A 60 -18.89 4.07 6.76
CA LYS A 60 -18.27 3.57 5.54
C LYS A 60 -16.98 4.33 5.16
N TYR A 61 -16.94 5.64 5.42
CA TYR A 61 -15.79 6.51 5.11
C TYR A 61 -14.88 6.78 6.31
N GLY A 62 -14.90 5.87 7.29
CA GLY A 62 -14.09 5.91 8.49
C GLY A 62 -14.74 6.67 9.64
N PHE A 63 -14.45 6.21 10.85
CA PHE A 63 -14.86 6.82 12.13
C PHE A 63 -13.72 7.66 12.68
N LYS A 64 -13.95 8.95 12.92
CA LYS A 64 -12.96 9.86 13.50
C LYS A 64 -12.86 9.66 15.01
N TYR A 65 -11.85 8.91 15.46
CA TYR A 65 -11.75 8.41 16.83
C TYR A 65 -11.43 9.48 17.89
N ASP A 66 -10.81 10.61 17.49
CA ASP A 66 -10.51 11.73 18.40
C ASP A 66 -11.69 12.73 18.57
N SER A 67 -12.80 12.50 17.89
CA SER A 67 -13.95 13.40 17.92
C SER A 67 -14.99 12.95 18.95
N ILE A 68 -15.17 13.71 20.03
CA ILE A 68 -16.23 13.51 21.02
C ILE A 68 -17.60 13.49 20.34
N ARG A 69 -17.82 14.36 19.36
CA ARG A 69 -19.08 14.44 18.60
C ARG A 69 -19.35 13.14 17.82
N GLU A 70 -18.34 12.58 17.19
CA GLU A 70 -18.49 11.31 16.48
C GLU A 70 -18.70 10.14 17.44
N LEU A 71 -18.08 10.16 18.62
CA LEU A 71 -18.30 9.14 19.65
C LEU A 71 -19.76 9.18 20.18
N MET A 72 -20.32 10.38 20.41
CA MET A 72 -21.72 10.54 20.77
C MET A 72 -22.67 10.01 19.69
N ARG A 73 -22.39 10.32 18.42
CA ARG A 73 -23.17 9.78 17.29
C ARG A 73 -23.06 8.26 17.19
N PHE A 74 -21.88 7.70 17.46
CA PHE A 74 -21.67 6.26 17.46
C PHE A 74 -22.56 5.59 18.50
N ARG A 75 -22.65 6.16 19.71
CA ARG A 75 -23.56 5.68 20.76
C ARG A 75 -25.04 5.76 20.35
N GLN A 76 -25.47 6.88 19.75
CA GLN A 76 -26.83 7.02 19.23
C GLN A 76 -27.18 5.98 18.16
N PHE A 77 -26.26 5.70 17.24
CA PHE A 77 -26.48 4.66 16.23
C PHE A 77 -26.51 3.25 16.84
N ALA A 78 -25.68 2.98 17.83
CA ALA A 78 -25.70 1.71 18.52
C ALA A 78 -27.01 1.52 19.30
N GLU A 79 -27.47 2.54 20.00
CA GLU A 79 -28.76 2.55 20.71
C GLU A 79 -29.94 2.32 19.76
N ALA A 80 -29.98 3.02 18.62
CA ALA A 80 -30.96 2.81 17.55
C ALA A 80 -30.94 1.40 16.94
N MET A 81 -29.87 0.66 17.13
CA MET A 81 -29.68 -0.73 16.70
C MET A 81 -29.85 -1.74 17.85
N GLU A 82 -30.27 -1.27 19.04
CA GLU A 82 -30.38 -2.07 20.27
C GLU A 82 -29.04 -2.76 20.65
N ILE A 83 -27.91 -2.10 20.35
CA ILE A 83 -26.57 -2.60 20.62
C ILE A 83 -26.07 -1.97 21.93
N SER A 84 -25.82 -2.81 22.94
CA SER A 84 -25.19 -2.40 24.19
C SER A 84 -23.69 -2.16 23.98
N LEU A 85 -23.20 -0.99 24.38
CA LEU A 85 -21.81 -0.57 24.34
C LEU A 85 -21.25 -0.32 25.74
N PRO A 86 -19.91 -0.34 25.92
CA PRO A 86 -19.28 0.11 27.16
C PRO A 86 -19.67 1.56 27.51
N GLU A 87 -19.96 1.82 28.77
CA GLU A 87 -20.28 3.17 29.25
C GLU A 87 -19.07 4.10 29.24
N ASP A 88 -17.88 3.55 29.55
CA ASP A 88 -16.60 4.26 29.53
C ASP A 88 -16.17 4.57 28.09
N ASP A 89 -15.98 5.87 27.81
CA ASP A 89 -15.60 6.36 26.48
C ASP A 89 -14.20 5.89 26.05
N GLU A 90 -13.25 5.74 26.98
CA GLU A 90 -11.90 5.27 26.66
C GLU A 90 -11.91 3.78 26.31
N LEU A 91 -12.71 2.98 26.99
CA LEU A 91 -12.93 1.57 26.65
C LEU A 91 -13.60 1.43 25.28
N LEU A 92 -14.61 2.25 25.01
CA LEU A 92 -15.30 2.25 23.72
C LEU A 92 -14.34 2.63 22.58
N LYS A 93 -13.54 3.69 22.75
CA LYS A 93 -12.53 4.10 21.78
C LYS A 93 -11.50 2.99 21.54
N ALA A 94 -10.98 2.37 22.60
CA ALA A 94 -10.04 1.27 22.48
C ALA A 94 -10.64 0.08 21.71
N ALA A 95 -11.89 -0.25 21.95
CA ALA A 95 -12.61 -1.31 21.26
C ALA A 95 -12.84 -0.97 19.77
N ILE A 96 -13.19 0.29 19.45
CA ILE A 96 -13.34 0.78 18.07
C ILE A 96 -12.00 0.70 17.34
N LEU A 97 -10.90 1.20 17.94
CA LEU A 97 -9.55 1.15 17.37
C LEU A 97 -9.12 -0.28 17.07
N SER A 98 -9.47 -1.23 17.94
CA SER A 98 -9.14 -2.66 17.75
C SER A 98 -10.01 -3.34 16.69
N SER A 99 -11.19 -2.80 16.41
CA SER A 99 -12.16 -3.36 15.45
C SER A 99 -11.90 -2.93 14.00
N GLY A 100 -10.96 -2.02 13.76
CA GLY A 100 -10.69 -1.45 12.46
C GLY A 100 -9.22 -1.30 12.13
N THR A 101 -8.97 -0.73 10.96
CA THR A 101 -7.65 -0.27 10.52
C THR A 101 -7.60 1.24 10.68
N VAL A 102 -6.62 1.73 11.45
CA VAL A 102 -6.41 3.18 11.63
C VAL A 102 -5.59 3.69 10.45
N ILE A 103 -6.12 4.70 9.77
CA ILE A 103 -5.47 5.44 8.70
C ILE A 103 -5.72 6.92 8.99
N ASP A 104 -4.65 7.71 9.11
CA ASP A 104 -4.68 9.09 9.57
C ASP A 104 -5.41 9.21 10.93
N ASP A 105 -6.48 10.00 10.98
CA ASP A 105 -7.30 10.24 12.18
C ASP A 105 -8.60 9.39 12.22
N LYS A 106 -8.71 8.36 11.34
CA LYS A 106 -9.94 7.57 11.19
C LYS A 106 -9.70 6.08 11.35
N VAL A 107 -10.75 5.41 11.84
CA VAL A 107 -10.84 3.95 11.92
C VAL A 107 -11.75 3.46 10.78
N TYR A 108 -11.22 2.62 9.92
CA TYR A 108 -11.96 1.93 8.87
C TYR A 108 -12.25 0.51 9.30
N CYS A 109 -13.48 0.05 9.08
CA CYS A 109 -13.88 -1.30 9.47
C CYS A 109 -12.98 -2.34 8.80
N LYS A 110 -12.50 -3.32 9.58
CA LYS A 110 -11.78 -4.47 9.03
C LYS A 110 -12.67 -5.24 8.06
N ASN A 111 -12.14 -5.50 6.87
CA ASN A 111 -12.67 -6.48 5.95
C ASN A 111 -11.68 -7.65 5.90
N ASN A 112 -12.16 -8.86 6.21
CA ASN A 112 -11.30 -10.03 6.33
C ASN A 112 -10.78 -10.52 4.97
N ASP A 113 -11.51 -10.24 3.88
CA ASP A 113 -11.15 -10.70 2.54
C ASP A 113 -10.17 -9.76 1.84
N MET A 114 -10.22 -8.46 2.18
CA MET A 114 -9.40 -7.43 1.55
C MET A 114 -7.89 -7.70 1.57
N PRO A 115 -7.26 -8.16 2.69
CA PRO A 115 -5.83 -8.46 2.68
C PRO A 115 -5.44 -9.57 1.70
N HIS A 116 -6.28 -10.60 1.57
CA HIS A 116 -6.04 -11.70 0.64
C HIS A 116 -6.18 -11.24 -0.80
N GLU A 117 -7.25 -10.52 -1.14
CA GLU A 117 -7.46 -9.98 -2.48
C GLU A 117 -6.39 -8.97 -2.87
N LEU A 118 -5.95 -8.11 -1.94
CA LEU A 118 -4.86 -7.17 -2.15
C LEU A 118 -3.53 -7.90 -2.44
N GLN A 119 -3.27 -9.00 -1.73
CA GLN A 119 -2.11 -9.85 -1.99
C GLN A 119 -2.20 -10.45 -3.39
N CYS A 120 -3.36 -11.00 -3.80
CA CYS A 120 -3.55 -11.53 -5.14
C CYS A 120 -3.29 -10.48 -6.22
N ILE A 121 -3.80 -9.25 -6.07
CA ILE A 121 -3.57 -8.15 -7.01
C ILE A 121 -2.07 -7.84 -7.15
N VAL A 122 -1.34 -7.79 -6.04
CA VAL A 122 0.10 -7.51 -6.04
C VAL A 122 0.87 -8.68 -6.64
N ASP A 123 0.51 -9.91 -6.31
CA ASP A 123 1.14 -11.11 -6.84
C ASP A 123 0.93 -11.26 -8.35
N ASP A 124 -0.24 -10.92 -8.86
CA ASP A 124 -0.53 -10.88 -10.30
C ASP A 124 0.42 -9.90 -11.02
N VAL A 125 0.61 -8.70 -10.48
CA VAL A 125 1.55 -7.72 -11.04
C VAL A 125 2.98 -8.24 -11.02
N PHE A 126 3.42 -8.78 -9.89
CA PHE A 126 4.77 -9.33 -9.77
C PHE A 126 4.99 -10.61 -10.60
N SER A 127 3.93 -11.38 -10.85
CA SER A 127 3.99 -12.57 -11.72
C SER A 127 4.17 -12.20 -13.19
N SER A 128 3.76 -11.00 -13.61
CA SER A 128 4.07 -10.48 -14.95
C SER A 128 5.56 -10.11 -15.13
N GLY A 129 6.37 -10.28 -14.08
CA GLY A 129 7.78 -9.92 -14.03
C GLY A 129 8.07 -8.49 -13.59
N ALA A 130 7.03 -7.68 -13.33
CA ALA A 130 7.21 -6.34 -12.75
C ALA A 130 7.80 -6.44 -11.34
N ALA A 131 8.68 -5.51 -10.99
CA ALA A 131 9.24 -5.39 -9.65
C ALA A 131 8.86 -4.08 -8.96
N VAL A 132 8.32 -3.10 -9.71
CA VAL A 132 7.97 -1.76 -9.23
C VAL A 132 6.48 -1.49 -9.45
N ILE A 133 5.81 -0.99 -8.41
CA ILE A 133 4.40 -0.60 -8.48
C ILE A 133 4.24 0.79 -7.87
N TYR A 134 3.76 1.76 -8.66
CA TYR A 134 3.36 3.08 -8.16
C TYR A 134 1.94 3.03 -7.62
N TYR A 135 1.72 3.64 -6.44
CA TYR A 135 0.41 3.62 -5.80
C TYR A 135 -0.66 4.33 -6.63
N ASP A 136 -0.31 5.45 -7.26
CA ASP A 136 -1.24 6.20 -8.14
C ASP A 136 -1.69 5.34 -9.33
N SER A 137 -0.75 4.63 -9.98
CA SER A 137 -1.06 3.78 -11.12
C SER A 137 -1.87 2.54 -10.70
N LEU A 138 -1.51 1.89 -9.60
CA LEU A 138 -2.28 0.76 -9.09
C LEU A 138 -3.70 1.18 -8.70
N PHE A 139 -3.83 2.34 -8.03
CA PHE A 139 -5.11 2.91 -7.63
C PHE A 139 -6.00 3.18 -8.85
N ALA A 140 -5.46 3.82 -9.90
CA ALA A 140 -6.19 4.11 -11.13
C ALA A 140 -6.60 2.83 -11.88
N ASN A 141 -5.68 1.87 -12.01
CA ASN A 141 -5.93 0.63 -12.74
C ASN A 141 -6.91 -0.33 -12.06
N LYS A 142 -7.10 -0.19 -10.75
CA LYS A 142 -7.98 -1.05 -9.94
C LYS A 142 -9.09 -0.26 -9.22
N GLN A 143 -9.55 0.83 -9.81
CA GLN A 143 -10.48 1.77 -9.19
C GLN A 143 -11.81 1.12 -8.74
N GLU A 144 -12.37 0.20 -9.49
CA GLU A 144 -13.59 -0.51 -9.10
C GLU A 144 -13.38 -1.32 -7.81
N TRP A 145 -12.27 -2.06 -7.74
CA TRP A 145 -11.89 -2.79 -6.54
C TRP A 145 -11.62 -1.84 -5.37
N MET A 146 -10.88 -0.74 -5.58
CA MET A 146 -10.63 0.28 -4.55
C MET A 146 -11.94 0.83 -3.97
N ASN A 147 -12.91 1.12 -4.85
CA ASN A 147 -14.22 1.62 -4.44
C ASN A 147 -15.01 0.60 -3.61
N SER A 148 -14.92 -0.70 -3.91
CA SER A 148 -15.60 -1.76 -3.16
C SER A 148 -15.12 -1.87 -1.72
N TYR A 149 -13.83 -1.59 -1.49
CA TYR A 149 -13.20 -1.56 -0.17
C TYR A 149 -13.07 -0.15 0.45
N VAL A 150 -13.66 0.85 -0.20
CA VAL A 150 -13.66 2.25 0.26
C VAL A 150 -12.24 2.82 0.41
N ILE A 151 -11.31 2.36 -0.42
CA ILE A 151 -9.99 2.95 -0.54
C ILE A 151 -10.14 4.18 -1.43
N THR A 152 -9.95 5.36 -0.87
CA THR A 152 -10.31 6.64 -1.51
C THR A 152 -9.10 7.42 -2.03
N SER A 153 -7.89 6.98 -1.72
CA SER A 153 -6.68 7.64 -2.19
C SER A 153 -5.49 6.68 -2.31
N PRO A 154 -4.48 7.02 -3.11
CA PRO A 154 -3.23 6.27 -3.20
C PRO A 154 -2.47 6.18 -1.86
N GLU A 155 -2.55 7.20 -1.00
CA GLU A 155 -1.95 7.21 0.32
C GLU A 155 -2.60 6.16 1.22
N MET A 156 -3.93 6.09 1.20
CA MET A 156 -4.69 5.08 1.92
C MET A 156 -4.35 3.67 1.41
N LEU A 157 -4.25 3.49 0.08
CA LEU A 157 -3.79 2.23 -0.52
C LEU A 157 -2.39 1.85 -0.02
N LYS A 158 -1.44 2.78 0.00
CA LYS A 158 -0.10 2.57 0.54
C LYS A 158 -0.12 2.04 1.97
N GLU A 159 -0.94 2.64 2.86
CA GLU A 159 -1.06 2.19 4.25
C GLU A 159 -1.59 0.74 4.35
N TYR A 160 -2.54 0.35 3.51
CA TYR A 160 -3.02 -1.03 3.44
C TYR A 160 -1.94 -1.97 2.91
N LEU A 161 -1.22 -1.58 1.86
CA LEU A 161 -0.11 -2.36 1.30
C LEU A 161 0.98 -2.59 2.35
N GLN A 162 1.41 -1.54 3.06
CA GLN A 162 2.43 -1.63 4.10
C GLN A 162 2.05 -2.57 5.26
N LYS A 163 0.76 -2.65 5.58
CA LYS A 163 0.27 -3.49 6.68
C LYS A 163 0.07 -4.95 6.30
N ASN A 164 -0.19 -5.23 5.02
CA ASN A 164 -0.63 -6.55 4.59
C ASN A 164 0.35 -7.26 3.65
N ILE A 165 1.22 -6.54 2.94
CA ILE A 165 2.14 -7.13 1.96
C ILE A 165 3.54 -7.25 2.57
N ALA A 166 4.06 -8.46 2.58
CA ALA A 166 5.43 -8.76 3.01
C ALA A 166 6.39 -8.86 1.81
N GLY A 167 7.69 -8.81 2.08
CA GLY A 167 8.72 -8.99 1.07
C GLY A 167 8.89 -7.82 0.09
N CYS A 168 8.33 -6.66 0.40
CA CYS A 168 8.45 -5.44 -0.38
C CYS A 168 9.09 -4.31 0.42
N SER A 169 9.79 -3.42 -0.26
CA SER A 169 10.26 -2.14 0.26
C SER A 169 9.34 -1.02 -0.20
N PHE A 170 8.90 -0.18 0.75
CA PHE A 170 7.93 0.88 0.53
C PHE A 170 8.60 2.25 0.52
N ALA A 171 8.46 2.97 -0.58
CA ALA A 171 8.89 4.36 -0.73
C ALA A 171 7.68 5.32 -0.60
N LYS A 172 7.91 6.62 -0.83
CA LYS A 172 6.83 7.62 -0.73
C LYS A 172 5.73 7.40 -1.77
N LYS A 173 6.09 7.09 -3.03
CA LYS A 173 5.16 7.01 -4.17
C LYS A 173 5.01 5.62 -4.78
N PHE A 174 5.89 4.68 -4.43
CA PHE A 174 5.94 3.36 -5.04
C PHE A 174 6.42 2.31 -4.04
N MET A 175 6.22 1.06 -4.38
CA MET A 175 6.84 -0.08 -3.71
C MET A 175 7.67 -0.91 -4.70
N ILE A 176 8.65 -1.62 -4.17
CA ILE A 176 9.54 -2.50 -4.92
C ILE A 176 9.51 -3.89 -4.28
N LYS A 177 9.49 -4.92 -5.10
CA LYS A 177 9.68 -6.30 -4.67
C LYS A 177 11.12 -6.49 -4.16
N GLY A 178 11.27 -6.95 -2.91
CA GLY A 178 12.57 -7.18 -2.29
C GLY A 178 13.21 -5.94 -1.68
N SER A 179 14.51 -5.75 -1.89
CA SER A 179 15.29 -4.67 -1.28
C SER A 179 15.05 -3.31 -1.94
N ARG A 180 15.23 -2.26 -1.15
CA ARG A 180 15.04 -0.88 -1.62
C ARG A 180 16.12 -0.50 -2.63
N LEU A 181 15.67 0.03 -3.78
CA LEU A 181 16.50 0.66 -4.80
C LEU A 181 16.10 2.14 -4.95
N PRO A 182 17.01 3.01 -5.42
CA PRO A 182 16.66 4.34 -5.88
C PRO A 182 15.62 4.29 -7.00
N GLU A 183 14.69 5.26 -7.01
CA GLU A 183 13.59 5.30 -7.98
C GLU A 183 14.08 5.20 -9.44
N LYS A 184 15.14 5.96 -9.77
CA LYS A 184 15.71 6.00 -11.12
C LYS A 184 16.22 4.62 -11.55
N GLU A 185 16.94 3.93 -10.69
CA GLU A 185 17.48 2.59 -10.96
C GLU A 185 16.34 1.58 -11.14
N ALA A 186 15.40 1.54 -10.19
CA ALA A 186 14.28 0.62 -10.23
C ALA A 186 13.43 0.77 -11.51
N VAL A 187 13.15 2.00 -11.94
CA VAL A 187 12.40 2.28 -13.18
C VAL A 187 13.26 1.97 -14.41
N THR A 188 14.56 2.24 -14.38
CA THR A 188 15.48 1.88 -15.46
C THR A 188 15.51 0.36 -15.70
N ASP A 189 15.56 -0.43 -14.63
CA ASP A 189 15.58 -1.89 -14.73
C ASP A 189 14.26 -2.42 -15.31
N GLU A 190 13.13 -1.84 -14.93
CA GLU A 190 11.82 -2.17 -15.52
C GLU A 190 11.77 -1.84 -17.02
N ILE A 191 12.27 -0.67 -17.43
CA ILE A 191 12.36 -0.27 -18.83
C ILE A 191 13.24 -1.25 -19.61
N LYS A 192 14.42 -1.60 -19.10
CA LYS A 192 15.33 -2.58 -19.72
C LYS A 192 14.67 -3.95 -19.88
N ARG A 193 13.95 -4.38 -18.86
CA ARG A 193 13.24 -5.67 -18.87
C ARG A 193 12.20 -5.75 -19.99
N VAL A 194 11.39 -4.70 -20.19
CA VAL A 194 10.33 -4.70 -21.21
C VAL A 194 10.80 -4.26 -22.59
N TRP A 195 12.00 -3.67 -22.69
CA TRP A 195 12.57 -3.25 -23.97
C TRP A 195 12.72 -4.42 -24.94
N GLY A 196 13.15 -5.56 -24.42
CA GLY A 196 13.34 -6.78 -25.21
C GLY A 196 14.46 -6.63 -26.25
N ASN A 197 14.23 -7.14 -27.45
CA ASN A 197 15.18 -7.10 -28.55
C ASN A 197 14.90 -5.98 -29.56
N ASN A 198 14.03 -5.02 -29.21
CA ASN A 198 13.72 -3.90 -30.12
C ASN A 198 14.92 -2.96 -30.22
N GLN A 199 15.19 -2.43 -31.42
CA GLN A 199 16.20 -1.39 -31.60
C GLN A 199 15.74 -0.06 -31.04
N SER A 200 14.54 0.39 -31.43
CA SER A 200 13.91 1.58 -30.87
C SER A 200 12.55 1.27 -30.29
N VAL A 201 12.13 2.05 -29.31
CA VAL A 201 10.81 1.93 -28.65
C VAL A 201 10.26 3.31 -28.34
N SER A 202 8.98 3.51 -28.57
CA SER A 202 8.30 4.73 -28.14
C SER A 202 7.99 4.68 -26.66
N VAL A 203 8.01 5.85 -25.99
CA VAL A 203 7.69 5.96 -24.56
C VAL A 203 6.26 5.52 -24.27
N TYR A 204 5.35 5.76 -25.19
CA TYR A 204 3.96 5.29 -25.08
C TYR A 204 3.87 3.76 -25.10
N SER A 205 4.59 3.12 -26.03
CA SER A 205 4.67 1.65 -26.08
C SER A 205 5.30 1.04 -24.82
N LEU A 206 6.26 1.74 -24.20
CA LEU A 206 6.80 1.32 -22.90
C LEU A 206 5.77 1.45 -21.79
N HIS A 207 5.01 2.54 -21.77
CA HIS A 207 3.96 2.74 -20.79
C HIS A 207 2.87 1.66 -20.88
N ASP A 208 2.48 1.26 -22.10
CA ASP A 208 1.51 0.17 -22.31
C ASP A 208 2.01 -1.16 -21.73
N ARG A 209 3.32 -1.39 -21.76
CA ARG A 209 3.97 -2.58 -21.16
C ARG A 209 4.27 -2.43 -19.67
N LEU A 210 4.27 -1.21 -19.16
CA LEU A 210 4.55 -0.84 -17.76
C LEU A 210 3.38 -0.06 -17.14
N PRO A 211 2.16 -0.61 -17.12
CA PRO A 211 0.97 0.11 -16.71
C PRO A 211 0.98 0.55 -15.24
N TYR A 212 1.91 0.01 -14.42
CA TYR A 212 2.06 0.36 -13.01
C TYR A 212 3.15 1.41 -12.75
N ILE A 213 3.73 1.98 -13.82
CA ILE A 213 4.67 3.11 -13.74
C ILE A 213 4.05 4.30 -14.51
N PRO A 214 3.87 5.47 -13.87
CA PRO A 214 3.30 6.64 -14.55
C PRO A 214 4.13 7.06 -15.77
N LEU A 215 3.47 7.45 -16.84
CA LEU A 215 4.12 7.88 -18.09
C LEU A 215 5.20 8.95 -17.85
N ASN A 216 4.90 9.95 -17.01
CA ASN A 216 5.86 11.02 -16.68
C ASN A 216 7.14 10.49 -15.99
N ASN A 217 7.04 9.39 -15.24
CA ASN A 217 8.20 8.78 -14.59
C ASN A 217 9.06 8.03 -15.62
N ILE A 218 8.43 7.37 -16.59
CA ILE A 218 9.14 6.74 -17.72
C ILE A 218 9.87 7.82 -18.53
N TRP A 219 9.18 8.90 -18.91
CA TRP A 219 9.77 10.04 -19.61
C TRP A 219 10.98 10.61 -18.87
N ARG A 220 10.83 10.91 -17.59
CA ARG A 220 11.89 11.49 -16.76
C ARG A 220 13.12 10.59 -16.66
N VAL A 221 12.91 9.27 -16.55
CA VAL A 221 14.02 8.32 -16.45
C VAL A 221 14.73 8.15 -17.78
N ILE A 222 14.00 8.02 -18.87
CA ILE A 222 14.60 7.86 -20.22
C ILE A 222 15.35 9.11 -20.62
N SER A 223 14.74 10.30 -20.54
CA SER A 223 15.36 11.55 -20.96
C SER A 223 16.52 12.00 -20.06
N GLY A 224 16.62 11.50 -18.86
CA GLY A 224 17.69 11.79 -17.92
C GLY A 224 18.71 10.65 -17.75
N ASN A 225 18.81 9.75 -18.72
CA ASN A 225 19.71 8.59 -18.65
C ASN A 225 20.41 8.36 -20.00
N ASP A 226 21.71 8.48 -19.99
CA ASP A 226 22.59 8.38 -21.18
C ASP A 226 22.52 7.00 -21.88
N LEU A 227 21.90 6.01 -21.24
CA LEU A 227 21.65 4.71 -21.88
C LEU A 227 20.56 4.77 -22.97
N PHE A 228 19.76 5.83 -23.01
CA PHE A 228 18.65 5.99 -23.94
C PHE A 228 18.86 7.23 -24.81
N VAL A 229 18.96 7.04 -26.11
CA VAL A 229 19.19 8.12 -27.06
C VAL A 229 17.92 8.41 -27.83
N LEU A 230 17.49 9.66 -27.86
CA LEU A 230 16.36 10.13 -28.63
C LEU A 230 16.72 10.09 -30.13
N VAL A 231 15.96 9.36 -30.94
CA VAL A 231 16.17 9.25 -32.40
C VAL A 231 15.10 9.95 -33.22
N SER A 232 13.89 10.01 -32.70
CA SER A 232 12.80 10.79 -33.29
C SER A 232 11.81 11.21 -32.18
N GLU A 233 10.78 11.96 -32.53
CA GLU A 233 9.81 12.45 -31.54
C GLU A 233 9.18 11.29 -30.74
N GLY A 234 9.58 11.19 -29.47
CA GLY A 234 9.08 10.18 -28.54
C GLY A 234 9.65 8.76 -28.72
N GLU A 235 10.58 8.56 -29.69
CA GLU A 235 11.28 7.29 -29.89
C GLU A 235 12.70 7.35 -29.37
N TYR A 236 13.10 6.28 -28.67
CA TYR A 236 14.42 6.14 -28.08
C TYR A 236 15.08 4.85 -28.51
N LEU A 237 16.42 4.91 -28.65
CA LEU A 237 17.32 3.76 -28.76
C LEU A 237 17.89 3.41 -27.38
N PHE A 238 18.12 2.14 -27.14
CA PHE A 238 18.86 1.67 -25.98
C PHE A 238 20.29 1.32 -26.42
N ILE A 239 21.28 2.08 -25.94
CA ILE A 239 22.68 1.99 -26.39
C ILE A 239 23.22 0.58 -26.28
N ASP A 240 22.94 -0.16 -25.20
CA ASP A 240 23.43 -1.54 -25.03
C ASP A 240 22.88 -2.52 -26.07
N ARG A 241 21.91 -2.12 -26.88
CA ARG A 241 21.31 -2.89 -27.97
C ARG A 241 21.71 -2.39 -29.36
N PHE A 242 22.44 -1.30 -29.39
CA PHE A 242 22.96 -0.75 -30.64
C PHE A 242 24.32 -1.36 -30.94
N CYS A 243 24.35 -2.32 -31.86
CA CYS A 243 25.58 -2.90 -32.33
C CYS A 243 25.97 -2.19 -33.62
N ILE A 244 27.05 -1.41 -33.59
CA ILE A 244 27.73 -0.88 -34.76
C ILE A 244 28.94 -1.79 -34.97
N SER A 245 29.20 -2.20 -36.20
CA SER A 245 30.47 -2.84 -36.57
C SER A 245 31.61 -1.83 -36.46
N GLU A 246 32.84 -2.32 -36.33
CA GLU A 246 34.02 -1.45 -36.30
C GLU A 246 34.11 -0.58 -37.58
N ASP A 247 33.80 -1.17 -38.74
CA ASP A 247 33.80 -0.48 -40.04
C ASP A 247 32.76 0.67 -40.06
N GLU A 248 31.52 0.43 -39.57
CA GLU A 248 30.49 1.47 -39.47
C GLU A 248 30.88 2.57 -38.49
N ALA A 249 31.58 2.24 -37.41
CA ALA A 249 32.06 3.23 -36.43
C ALA A 249 33.17 4.12 -37.06
N GLU A 250 34.09 3.55 -37.87
CA GLU A 250 35.09 4.33 -38.60
C GLU A 250 34.44 5.26 -39.63
N ASP A 251 33.46 4.77 -40.40
CA ASP A 251 32.72 5.58 -41.38
C ASP A 251 31.99 6.77 -40.72
N ILE A 252 31.38 6.55 -39.53
CA ILE A 252 30.73 7.62 -38.77
C ILE A 252 31.76 8.63 -38.27
N LEU A 253 32.89 8.19 -37.74
CA LEU A 253 33.93 9.09 -37.25
C LEU A 253 34.51 9.93 -38.40
N ASP A 254 34.77 9.34 -39.54
CA ASP A 254 35.25 10.04 -40.72
C ASP A 254 34.23 11.07 -41.24
N PHE A 255 32.93 10.74 -41.19
CA PHE A 255 31.87 11.68 -41.54
C PHE A 255 31.80 12.89 -40.59
N VAL A 256 31.89 12.63 -39.29
CA VAL A 256 31.87 13.68 -38.26
C VAL A 256 33.11 14.56 -38.36
N ASP A 257 34.30 13.96 -38.54
CA ASP A 257 35.56 14.70 -38.70
C ASP A 257 35.58 15.58 -39.96
N ASN A 258 34.96 15.13 -41.04
CA ASN A 258 34.84 15.91 -42.27
C ASN A 258 33.83 17.05 -42.11
N ALA A 259 32.67 16.81 -41.44
CA ALA A 259 31.68 17.81 -41.19
C ALA A 259 32.13 18.92 -40.18
N CYS A 260 33.08 18.59 -39.29
CA CYS A 260 33.66 19.58 -38.37
C CYS A 260 34.79 20.43 -38.98
N LYS A 261 35.25 20.09 -40.19
CA LYS A 261 36.30 20.85 -40.91
C LYS A 261 35.71 21.89 -41.89
N GLU A 262 34.43 21.82 -42.17
CA GLU A 262 33.67 22.83 -42.94
C GLU A 262 33.09 23.92 -41.97
#